data_42f4eb5fd783a2102b099a19e9b27f3e
#
_entry.id   42f4eb5fd783a2102b099a19e9b27f3e
#
_cell.length_a   1.000
_cell.length_b   1.000
_cell.length_c   1.000
_cell.angle_alpha   90.00
_cell.angle_beta   90.00
_cell.angle_gamma   90.00
#
_symmetry.space_group_name_H-M   'P 1'
#
loop_
_entity.id
_entity.type
_entity.pdbx_description
1 polymer ?
#
loop_
_entity_poly.entity_id
_entity_poly.type
_entity_poly.pdbx_seq_one_letter_code
_entity_poly.pdbx_strand_id
1 'polypeptide(L)'
;LSTANLCIHIGEVSGDQFTINTNHSWRVSPDGALRDTFGNLRRVFMMPEVTFFRHYSQENASHREYFESLNEEIKKLEAKIPDLPFSNIWMAQQMVGKLPDHSELHFGIYHSLRSWNFFKLPVGIQAKCNVGGFGIDGGVSTLIGASLVNPDKTYIGIFGDLAFFYDMNV
;
A
#
# COMPACT_ATOMS: atom_id res chain seq x y z
N LEU A 1 -12.37 13.21 -9.06
CA LEU A 1 -11.39 13.29 -7.96
C LEU A 1 -10.90 14.72 -7.87
N SER A 2 -11.00 15.34 -6.72
CA SER A 2 -10.38 16.64 -6.46
C SER A 2 -8.86 16.50 -6.67
N THR A 3 -8.28 17.36 -7.48
CA THR A 3 -6.84 17.37 -7.71
C THR A 3 -6.15 17.87 -6.44
N ALA A 4 -5.23 17.09 -5.91
CA ALA A 4 -4.38 17.58 -4.83
C ALA A 4 -3.50 18.72 -5.35
N ASN A 5 -3.35 19.79 -4.58
CA ASN A 5 -2.50 20.91 -4.96
C ASN A 5 -1.01 20.54 -4.89
N LEU A 6 -0.66 19.66 -3.97
CA LEU A 6 0.70 19.21 -3.72
C LEU A 6 0.71 17.70 -3.46
N CYS A 7 1.61 17.00 -4.11
CA CYS A 7 1.97 15.61 -3.80
C CYS A 7 3.35 15.57 -3.15
N ILE A 8 3.47 14.86 -2.03
CA ILE A 8 4.75 14.62 -1.37
C ILE A 8 5.13 13.17 -1.62
N HIS A 9 6.19 12.96 -2.40
CA HIS A 9 6.76 11.65 -2.67
C HIS A 9 7.76 11.27 -1.59
N ILE A 10 7.59 10.10 -1.03
CA ILE A 10 8.54 9.47 -0.11
C ILE A 10 8.99 8.12 -0.69
N GLY A 11 10.22 7.74 -0.43
CA GLY A 11 10.76 6.47 -0.93
C GLY A 11 10.97 6.43 -2.44
N GLU A 12 10.94 5.22 -2.99
CA GLU A 12 11.07 5.00 -4.43
C GLU A 12 9.73 5.13 -5.13
N VAL A 13 9.76 5.76 -6.30
CA VAL A 13 8.57 5.91 -7.13
C VAL A 13 8.35 4.62 -7.90
N SER A 14 7.22 3.97 -7.68
CA SER A 14 6.79 2.84 -8.50
C SER A 14 6.40 3.31 -9.91
N GLY A 15 6.34 2.39 -10.89
CA GLY A 15 6.00 2.68 -12.27
C GLY A 15 4.54 3.07 -12.54
N ASP A 16 3.74 3.34 -11.50
CA ASP A 16 2.34 3.75 -11.66
C ASP A 16 2.25 5.24 -11.96
N GLN A 17 2.24 5.58 -13.23
CA GLN A 17 2.18 6.96 -13.74
C GLN A 17 0.75 7.53 -13.80
N PHE A 18 -0.27 6.72 -13.58
CA PHE A 18 -1.64 7.10 -13.94
C PHE A 18 -2.47 7.69 -12.79
N THR A 19 -1.99 7.62 -11.57
CA THR A 19 -2.84 7.90 -10.40
C THR A 19 -2.67 9.28 -9.78
N ILE A 20 -1.61 10.00 -10.11
CA ILE A 20 -1.31 11.27 -9.45
C ILE A 20 -1.50 12.44 -10.41
N ASN A 21 -2.65 13.10 -10.29
CA ASN A 21 -2.90 14.37 -10.97
C ASN A 21 -2.74 15.51 -9.96
N THR A 22 -1.53 16.05 -9.86
CA THR A 22 -1.22 17.18 -9.00
C THR A 22 -0.50 18.28 -9.78
N ASN A 23 -0.69 19.53 -9.37
CA ASN A 23 -0.01 20.66 -9.99
C ASN A 23 1.47 20.72 -9.63
N HIS A 24 1.83 20.24 -8.43
CA HIS A 24 3.18 20.30 -7.90
C HIS A 24 3.51 19.02 -7.14
N SER A 25 4.75 18.57 -7.25
CA SER A 25 5.29 17.50 -6.40
C SER A 25 6.56 17.92 -5.68
N TRP A 26 6.71 17.41 -4.47
CA TRP A 26 7.93 17.46 -3.69
C TRP A 26 8.43 16.05 -3.48
N ARG A 27 9.73 15.85 -3.54
CA ARG A 27 10.36 14.58 -3.20
C ARG A 27 11.11 14.71 -1.88
N VAL A 28 10.87 13.77 -0.97
CA VAL A 28 11.60 13.66 0.29
C VAL A 28 12.33 12.32 0.29
N SER A 29 13.66 12.35 0.28
CA SER A 29 14.47 11.15 0.30
C SER A 29 15.88 11.46 0.78
N PRO A 30 16.51 10.57 1.58
CA PRO A 30 17.90 10.76 2.03
C PRO A 30 18.92 10.83 0.89
N ASP A 31 18.60 10.25 -0.29
CA ASP A 31 19.50 10.26 -1.46
C ASP A 31 19.58 11.62 -2.17
N GLY A 32 18.58 12.49 -1.97
CA GLY A 32 18.50 13.80 -2.63
C GLY A 32 18.40 13.74 -4.15
N ALA A 33 18.16 12.58 -4.76
CA ALA A 33 18.14 12.42 -6.20
C ALA A 33 16.98 13.18 -6.86
N LEU A 34 17.26 13.83 -7.98
CA LEU A 34 16.26 14.51 -8.81
C LEU A 34 15.52 13.47 -9.67
N ARG A 35 14.38 12.98 -9.18
CA ARG A 35 13.53 12.05 -9.91
C ARG A 35 12.16 12.70 -10.14
N ASP A 36 11.92 13.11 -11.37
CA ASP A 36 10.68 13.78 -11.79
C ASP A 36 9.81 12.83 -12.61
N THR A 37 9.30 11.80 -11.99
CA THR A 37 8.49 10.76 -12.66
C THR A 37 7.19 11.34 -13.23
N PHE A 38 6.65 12.41 -12.66
CA PHE A 38 5.36 12.98 -13.05
C PHE A 38 5.47 14.31 -13.82
N GLY A 39 6.69 14.77 -14.11
CA GLY A 39 6.90 16.01 -14.89
C GLY A 39 6.52 17.29 -14.15
N ASN A 40 6.38 17.26 -12.83
CA ASN A 40 5.90 18.38 -12.02
C ASN A 40 6.67 18.57 -10.70
N LEU A 41 7.88 18.02 -10.60
CA LEU A 41 8.74 18.15 -9.43
C LEU A 41 9.18 19.61 -9.23
N ARG A 42 8.95 20.13 -8.02
CA ARG A 42 9.31 21.50 -7.65
C ARG A 42 10.41 21.58 -6.61
N ARG A 43 10.46 20.61 -5.70
CA ARG A 43 11.46 20.59 -4.62
C ARG A 43 11.90 19.17 -4.29
N VAL A 44 13.17 19.05 -3.91
CA VAL A 44 13.72 17.83 -3.32
C VAL A 44 14.26 18.20 -1.94
N PHE A 45 13.88 17.43 -0.94
CA PHE A 45 14.37 17.53 0.42
C PHE A 45 15.26 16.32 0.70
N MET A 46 16.57 16.56 0.79
CA MET A 46 17.56 15.53 1.09
C MET A 46 17.60 15.32 2.61
N MET A 47 16.66 14.56 3.11
CA MET A 47 16.53 14.22 4.53
C MET A 47 15.64 12.98 4.73
N PRO A 48 15.72 12.32 5.89
CA PRO A 48 14.77 11.28 6.26
C PRO A 48 13.34 11.80 6.32
N GLU A 49 12.38 11.00 5.89
CA GLU A 49 10.94 11.33 5.85
C GLU A 49 10.42 11.73 7.23
N VAL A 50 10.86 11.04 8.28
CA VAL A 50 10.47 11.34 9.67
C VAL A 50 10.88 12.76 10.07
N THR A 51 12.04 13.24 9.61
CA THR A 51 12.52 14.59 9.88
C THR A 51 11.67 15.62 9.17
N PHE A 52 11.35 15.37 7.90
CA PHE A 52 10.48 16.23 7.11
C PHE A 52 9.08 16.35 7.76
N PHE A 53 8.42 15.25 8.03
CA PHE A 53 7.07 15.28 8.60
C PHE A 53 7.05 15.86 10.02
N ARG A 54 8.07 15.61 10.82
CA ARG A 54 8.17 16.22 12.15
C ARG A 54 8.27 17.75 12.08
N HIS A 55 8.91 18.30 11.04
CA HIS A 55 9.00 19.73 10.82
C HIS A 55 7.69 20.35 10.30
N TYR A 56 6.98 19.65 9.40
CA TYR A 56 5.78 20.16 8.75
C TYR A 56 4.48 19.72 9.40
N SER A 57 4.49 18.72 10.30
CA SER A 57 3.28 18.33 11.03
C SER A 57 2.96 19.36 12.11
N GLN A 58 1.74 19.88 12.07
CA GLN A 58 1.20 20.74 13.12
C GLN A 58 0.16 19.94 13.90
N GLU A 59 0.24 19.95 15.23
CA GLU A 59 -0.66 19.18 16.10
C GLU A 59 -2.14 19.61 15.96
N ASN A 60 -2.40 20.81 15.46
CA ASN A 60 -3.75 21.39 15.31
C ASN A 60 -4.17 21.63 13.85
N ALA A 61 -3.69 20.84 12.90
CA ALA A 61 -4.13 20.97 11.52
C ALA A 61 -5.63 20.62 11.42
N SER A 62 -6.47 21.64 11.36
CA SER A 62 -7.93 21.52 11.25
C SER A 62 -8.41 21.17 9.85
N HIS A 63 -7.53 21.21 8.85
CA HIS A 63 -7.90 21.02 7.44
C HIS A 63 -7.93 19.54 7.05
N ARG A 64 -9.03 18.87 7.37
CA ARG A 64 -9.30 17.47 6.98
C ARG A 64 -10.13 17.31 5.72
N GLU A 65 -10.54 18.42 5.11
CA GLU A 65 -11.48 18.43 3.99
C GLU A 65 -11.06 17.52 2.82
N TYR A 66 -9.78 17.54 2.48
CA TYR A 66 -9.26 16.66 1.42
C TYR A 66 -9.34 15.18 1.81
N PHE A 67 -8.97 14.84 3.02
CA PHE A 67 -9.04 13.48 3.55
C PHE A 67 -10.49 12.98 3.63
N GLU A 68 -11.40 13.82 4.08
CA GLU A 68 -12.82 13.50 4.18
C GLU A 68 -13.43 13.30 2.78
N SER A 69 -13.11 14.18 1.82
CA SER A 69 -13.51 14.03 0.43
C SER A 69 -13.02 12.72 -0.19
N LEU A 70 -11.76 12.32 0.06
CA LEU A 70 -11.23 11.04 -0.42
C LEU A 70 -11.95 9.85 0.20
N ASN A 71 -12.23 9.90 1.52
CA ASN A 71 -12.96 8.83 2.19
C ASN A 71 -14.39 8.69 1.65
N GLU A 72 -15.07 9.79 1.34
CA GLU A 72 -16.38 9.74 0.69
C GLU A 72 -16.34 9.11 -0.70
N GLU A 73 -15.33 9.45 -1.49
CA GLU A 73 -15.15 8.83 -2.81
C GLU A 73 -14.84 7.32 -2.69
N ILE A 74 -14.02 6.90 -1.73
CA ILE A 74 -13.76 5.48 -1.45
C ILE A 74 -15.07 4.76 -1.10
N LYS A 75 -15.88 5.31 -0.20
CA LYS A 75 -17.20 4.72 0.13
C LYS A 75 -18.13 4.60 -1.08
N LYS A 76 -18.14 5.60 -1.96
CA LYS A 76 -18.92 5.54 -3.20
C LYS A 76 -18.43 4.46 -4.15
N LEU A 77 -17.11 4.23 -4.20
CA LEU A 77 -16.52 3.15 -5.00
C LEU A 77 -16.82 1.77 -4.40
N GLU A 78 -16.70 1.63 -3.09
CA GLU A 78 -17.07 0.39 -2.38
C GLU A 78 -18.55 0.01 -2.63
N ALA A 79 -19.45 1.00 -2.59
CA ALA A 79 -20.87 0.79 -2.87
C ALA A 79 -21.18 0.40 -4.33
N LYS A 80 -20.25 0.59 -5.24
CA LYS A 80 -20.38 0.20 -6.66
C LYS A 80 -19.86 -1.19 -6.96
N ILE A 81 -19.26 -1.87 -6.00
CA ILE A 81 -18.77 -3.24 -6.20
C ILE A 81 -20.00 -4.14 -6.42
N PRO A 82 -20.14 -4.78 -7.61
CA PRO A 82 -21.28 -5.64 -7.91
C PRO A 82 -21.18 -6.97 -7.14
N ASP A 83 -22.23 -7.77 -7.25
CA ASP A 83 -22.14 -9.19 -6.88
C ASP A 83 -21.05 -9.85 -7.71
N LEU A 84 -20.06 -10.41 -7.03
CA LEU A 84 -18.87 -10.96 -7.67
C LEU A 84 -19.06 -12.48 -7.90
N PRO A 85 -18.77 -12.99 -9.11
CA PRO A 85 -18.64 -14.43 -9.31
C PRO A 85 -17.40 -14.95 -8.56
N PHE A 86 -17.32 -16.27 -8.38
CA PHE A 86 -16.14 -16.91 -7.79
C PHE A 86 -14.87 -16.47 -8.52
N SER A 87 -14.02 -15.74 -7.80
CA SER A 87 -12.81 -15.09 -8.32
C SER A 87 -11.88 -14.68 -7.17
N ASN A 88 -10.67 -14.28 -7.49
CA ASN A 88 -9.73 -13.76 -6.47
C ASN A 88 -10.30 -12.55 -5.71
N ILE A 89 -11.02 -11.66 -6.39
CA ILE A 89 -11.67 -10.49 -5.74
C ILE A 89 -12.81 -10.97 -4.83
N TRP A 90 -13.62 -11.93 -5.30
CA TRP A 90 -14.68 -12.53 -4.48
C TRP A 90 -14.10 -13.20 -3.23
N MET A 91 -13.01 -13.95 -3.36
CA MET A 91 -12.33 -14.56 -2.20
C MET A 91 -11.89 -13.50 -1.20
N ALA A 92 -11.27 -12.43 -1.66
CA ALA A 92 -10.87 -11.30 -0.79
C ALA A 92 -12.09 -10.69 -0.07
N GLN A 93 -13.20 -10.46 -0.79
CA GLN A 93 -14.46 -9.97 -0.22
C GLN A 93 -14.99 -10.88 0.89
N GLN A 94 -14.99 -12.21 0.66
CA GLN A 94 -15.51 -13.16 1.62
C GLN A 94 -14.61 -13.35 2.86
N MET A 95 -13.32 -13.10 2.71
CA MET A 95 -12.33 -13.37 3.75
C MET A 95 -12.02 -12.14 4.62
N VAL A 96 -12.09 -10.93 4.08
CA VAL A 96 -11.62 -9.72 4.76
C VAL A 96 -12.25 -9.53 6.14
N GLY A 97 -13.55 -9.78 6.29
CA GLY A 97 -14.27 -9.67 7.56
C GLY A 97 -14.12 -10.88 8.50
N LYS A 98 -13.39 -11.92 8.08
CA LYS A 98 -13.18 -13.17 8.84
C LYS A 98 -11.72 -13.36 9.28
N LEU A 99 -10.89 -12.38 9.02
CA LEU A 99 -9.48 -12.44 9.42
C LEU A 99 -9.38 -12.46 10.96
N PRO A 100 -8.52 -13.30 11.53
CA PRO A 100 -8.26 -13.28 12.98
C PRO A 100 -7.72 -11.92 13.41
N ASP A 101 -8.12 -11.48 14.60
CA ASP A 101 -7.58 -10.27 15.20
C ASP A 101 -6.06 -10.35 15.34
N HIS A 102 -5.40 -9.22 15.17
CA HIS A 102 -3.94 -9.09 15.24
C HIS A 102 -3.15 -9.95 14.24
N SER A 103 -3.79 -10.41 13.16
CA SER A 103 -3.08 -11.11 12.10
C SER A 103 -2.24 -10.17 11.26
N GLU A 104 -1.24 -10.74 10.59
CA GLU A 104 -0.41 -10.05 9.63
C GLU A 104 -0.51 -10.76 8.27
N LEU A 105 -0.91 -10.02 7.23
CA LEU A 105 -1.08 -10.54 5.88
C LEU A 105 0.15 -10.23 5.04
N HIS A 106 0.62 -11.23 4.32
CA HIS A 106 1.66 -11.06 3.32
C HIS A 106 1.10 -11.38 1.93
N PHE A 107 1.20 -10.41 1.04
CA PHE A 107 0.67 -10.53 -0.32
C PHE A 107 1.78 -10.76 -1.34
N GLY A 108 1.54 -11.68 -2.25
CA GLY A 108 2.24 -11.66 -3.53
C GLY A 108 1.83 -10.45 -4.36
N ILE A 109 2.73 -9.97 -5.21
CA ILE A 109 2.46 -8.85 -6.13
C ILE A 109 1.37 -9.21 -7.15
N TYR A 110 0.92 -8.23 -7.92
CA TYR A 110 -0.09 -8.33 -8.99
C TYR A 110 -1.48 -8.75 -8.47
N HIS A 111 -1.99 -9.88 -8.91
CA HIS A 111 -3.38 -10.26 -8.67
C HIS A 111 -3.72 -10.47 -7.19
N SER A 112 -2.82 -11.03 -6.40
CA SER A 112 -3.02 -11.20 -4.96
C SER A 112 -3.23 -9.86 -4.28
N LEU A 113 -2.28 -8.94 -4.42
CA LEU A 113 -2.37 -7.59 -3.84
C LEU A 113 -3.56 -6.80 -4.41
N ARG A 114 -3.71 -6.79 -5.75
CA ARG A 114 -4.76 -5.99 -6.43
C ARG A 114 -6.16 -6.41 -6.04
N SER A 115 -6.41 -7.70 -5.87
CA SER A 115 -7.73 -8.20 -5.47
C SER A 115 -8.12 -7.76 -4.07
N TRP A 116 -7.17 -7.67 -3.16
CA TRP A 116 -7.41 -7.25 -1.78
C TRP A 116 -7.48 -5.73 -1.61
N ASN A 117 -6.88 -4.95 -2.52
CA ASN A 117 -6.95 -3.49 -2.48
C ASN A 117 -8.37 -2.91 -2.67
N PHE A 118 -9.34 -3.72 -3.08
CA PHE A 118 -10.74 -3.30 -3.15
C PHE A 118 -11.41 -3.22 -1.77
N PHE A 119 -10.83 -3.82 -0.74
CA PHE A 119 -11.46 -3.97 0.55
C PHE A 119 -10.60 -3.41 1.67
N LYS A 120 -11.24 -2.68 2.57
CA LYS A 120 -10.57 -2.14 3.75
C LYS A 120 -10.32 -3.25 4.76
N LEU A 121 -9.06 -3.40 5.18
CA LEU A 121 -8.71 -4.33 6.25
C LEU A 121 -9.26 -3.86 7.60
N PRO A 122 -9.67 -4.80 8.47
CA PRO A 122 -10.05 -4.49 9.85
C PRO A 122 -8.93 -3.78 10.61
N VAL A 123 -9.31 -2.97 11.59
CA VAL A 123 -8.36 -2.27 12.47
C VAL A 123 -7.52 -3.30 13.24
N GLY A 124 -6.22 -3.08 13.31
CA GLY A 124 -5.28 -3.97 14.00
C GLY A 124 -4.65 -5.05 13.10
N ILE A 125 -5.13 -5.24 11.88
CA ILE A 125 -4.53 -6.12 10.88
C ILE A 125 -3.49 -5.35 10.08
N GLN A 126 -2.29 -5.92 9.98
CA GLN A 126 -1.21 -5.37 9.19
C GLN A 126 -1.12 -6.09 7.83
N ALA A 127 -0.77 -5.37 6.80
CA ALA A 127 -0.53 -5.93 5.48
C ALA A 127 0.87 -5.58 4.97
N LYS A 128 1.54 -6.55 4.38
CA LYS A 128 2.86 -6.43 3.78
C LYS A 128 2.81 -6.95 2.35
N CYS A 129 3.59 -6.35 1.49
CA CYS A 129 3.79 -6.84 0.14
C CYS A 129 5.20 -6.50 -0.33
N ASN A 130 5.87 -7.47 -0.92
CA ASN A 130 7.22 -7.29 -1.44
C ASN A 130 7.17 -6.69 -2.86
N VAL A 131 6.89 -5.39 -2.94
CA VAL A 131 6.70 -4.69 -4.23
C VAL A 131 7.99 -4.07 -4.78
N GLY A 132 9.03 -3.91 -3.97
CA GLY A 132 10.22 -3.14 -4.34
C GLY A 132 11.00 -3.70 -5.52
N GLY A 133 11.07 -5.02 -5.67
CA GLY A 133 11.79 -5.70 -6.75
C GLY A 133 10.88 -6.17 -7.90
N PHE A 134 9.58 -6.03 -7.80
CA PHE A 134 8.60 -6.61 -8.75
C PHE A 134 8.79 -8.12 -9.00
N GLY A 135 9.50 -8.80 -8.10
CA GLY A 135 9.71 -10.26 -8.16
C GLY A 135 8.56 -11.03 -7.56
N ILE A 136 8.36 -12.26 -8.02
CA ILE A 136 7.41 -13.20 -7.44
C ILE A 136 8.04 -14.14 -6.42
N ASP A 137 9.37 -14.11 -6.30
CA ASP A 137 10.19 -14.86 -5.37
C ASP A 137 10.26 -14.18 -3.99
N GLY A 138 10.59 -14.94 -2.97
CA GLY A 138 10.83 -14.43 -1.61
C GLY A 138 9.58 -14.08 -0.80
N GLY A 139 8.38 -14.28 -1.32
CA GLY A 139 7.14 -13.95 -0.61
C GLY A 139 6.85 -14.88 0.56
N VAL A 140 6.98 -16.17 0.35
CA VAL A 140 6.79 -17.21 1.38
C VAL A 140 7.92 -17.15 2.40
N SER A 141 9.16 -17.00 1.95
CA SER A 141 10.34 -16.81 2.81
C SER A 141 10.18 -15.62 3.75
N THR A 142 9.68 -14.50 3.23
CA THR A 142 9.42 -13.28 4.02
C THR A 142 8.32 -13.52 5.07
N LEU A 143 7.25 -14.22 4.70
CA LEU A 143 6.17 -14.60 5.62
C LEU A 143 6.70 -15.47 6.77
N ILE A 144 7.45 -16.52 6.43
CA ILE A 144 8.04 -17.43 7.43
C ILE A 144 9.04 -16.69 8.32
N GLY A 145 9.92 -15.88 7.74
CA GLY A 145 10.87 -15.07 8.50
C GLY A 145 10.17 -14.14 9.50
N ALA A 146 9.09 -13.48 9.08
CA ALA A 146 8.29 -12.63 9.97
C ALA A 146 7.65 -13.43 11.11
N SER A 147 7.13 -14.63 10.83
CA SER A 147 6.50 -15.49 11.85
C SER A 147 7.49 -15.98 12.91
N LEU A 148 8.76 -16.17 12.55
CA LEU A 148 9.81 -16.55 13.51
C LEU A 148 10.19 -15.41 14.46
N VAL A 149 10.04 -14.15 14.03
CA VAL A 149 10.35 -12.97 14.85
C VAL A 149 9.26 -12.70 15.90
N ASN A 150 8.01 -12.93 15.55
CA ASN A 150 6.89 -12.73 16.46
C ASN A 150 5.88 -13.87 16.35
N PRO A 151 6.13 -14.99 17.04
CA PRO A 151 5.32 -16.20 16.92
C PRO A 151 3.91 -16.09 17.53
N ASP A 152 3.63 -15.04 18.29
CA ASP A 152 2.33 -14.84 18.94
C ASP A 152 1.25 -14.29 17.99
N LYS A 153 1.66 -13.89 16.78
CA LYS A 153 0.73 -13.43 15.73
C LYS A 153 0.31 -14.55 14.80
N THR A 154 -0.87 -14.40 14.21
CA THR A 154 -1.28 -15.23 13.08
C THR A 154 -0.78 -14.61 11.79
N TYR A 155 0.00 -15.35 11.01
CA TYR A 155 0.52 -14.92 9.71
C TYR A 155 -0.24 -15.62 8.60
N ILE A 156 -0.70 -14.83 7.62
CA ILE A 156 -1.50 -15.31 6.49
C ILE A 156 -0.84 -14.86 5.20
N GLY A 157 -0.42 -15.81 4.38
CA GLY A 157 0.13 -15.55 3.06
C GLY A 157 -0.91 -15.71 1.96
N ILE A 158 -0.97 -14.76 1.03
CA ILE A 158 -1.84 -14.80 -0.13
C ILE A 158 -0.96 -14.61 -1.37
N PHE A 159 -0.64 -15.72 -2.00
CA PHE A 159 0.28 -15.78 -3.13
C PHE A 159 -0.36 -16.43 -4.34
N GLY A 160 0.10 -16.07 -5.53
CA GLY A 160 -0.17 -16.85 -6.72
C GLY A 160 0.60 -18.19 -6.69
N ASP A 161 0.10 -19.15 -7.43
CA ASP A 161 0.72 -20.50 -7.56
C ASP A 161 2.19 -20.42 -7.98
N LEU A 162 2.50 -19.64 -9.01
CA LEU A 162 3.87 -19.46 -9.45
C LEU A 162 4.76 -18.88 -8.35
N ALA A 163 4.30 -17.85 -7.64
CA ALA A 163 5.06 -17.25 -6.53
C ALA A 163 5.35 -18.27 -5.43
N PHE A 164 4.38 -19.13 -5.12
CA PHE A 164 4.56 -20.22 -4.17
C PHE A 164 5.62 -21.23 -4.66
N PHE A 165 5.54 -21.68 -5.91
CA PHE A 165 6.48 -22.64 -6.46
C PHE A 165 7.90 -22.09 -6.62
N TYR A 166 8.05 -20.80 -6.88
CA TYR A 166 9.37 -20.17 -6.94
C TYR A 166 10.08 -20.10 -5.58
N ASP A 167 9.34 -20.18 -4.50
CA ASP A 167 9.85 -20.04 -3.12
C ASP A 167 9.77 -21.35 -2.32
N MET A 168 9.64 -22.49 -2.99
CA MET A 168 9.52 -23.81 -2.34
C MET A 168 10.74 -24.32 -1.59
N ASN A 169 11.85 -23.62 -1.65
CA ASN A 169 13.10 -24.01 -0.98
C ASN A 169 13.23 -23.46 0.46
N VAL A 170 12.17 -22.96 1.02
CA VAL A 170 12.10 -22.34 2.36
C VAL A 170 11.90 -23.40 3.45
#